data_8d2a1b48224fbf34f434cc22a307b40f
#
_entry.id   8d2a1b48224fbf34f434cc22a307b40f
#
_cell.length_a   1.000
_cell.length_b   1.000
_cell.length_c   1.000
_cell.angle_alpha   90.00
_cell.angle_beta   90.00
_cell.angle_gamma   90.00
#
_symmetry.space_group_name_H-M   'P 1'
#
loop_
_entity.id
_entity.type
_entity.pdbx_description
1 polymer ?
#
loop_
_entity_poly.entity_id
_entity_poly.type
_entity_poly.pdbx_seq_one_letter_code
_entity_poly.pdbx_strand_id
1 'polypeptide(L)'
;MFIVNNESRFETLRQDLHEAYGHAHDAKVIDAKLDEIIEKHKSKAILDDYIAVLVEREATELFGAHRVHVRFAAGLNTDLVTAAIALTKKHAGDALVVNGTVSHPENETESHMAYVLGERGLDARGRHVEDVRTVSMPDYIVYLGADAPRDEAGKDIKIWPIAHAESMEQTRELADDLEARVLYMLNKLGITPQTEQVKLTA
;
A
#
# COMPACT_ATOMS: atom_id res chain seq x y z
N MET A 1 -10.32 0.01 -28.71
CA MET A 1 -9.35 -1.08 -28.50
C MET A 1 -8.20 -0.46 -27.71
N PHE A 2 -8.18 -0.68 -26.40
CA PHE A 2 -7.11 -0.17 -25.56
C PHE A 2 -5.89 -1.07 -25.78
N ILE A 3 -4.84 -0.52 -26.38
CA ILE A 3 -3.54 -1.20 -26.46
C ILE A 3 -2.97 -1.17 -25.04
N VAL A 4 -3.05 -2.29 -24.35
CA VAL A 4 -2.42 -2.44 -23.03
C VAL A 4 -0.92 -2.45 -23.25
N ASN A 5 -0.24 -1.41 -22.78
CA ASN A 5 1.21 -1.33 -22.88
C ASN A 5 1.84 -2.31 -21.86
N ASN A 6 2.28 -3.47 -22.34
CA ASN A 6 2.92 -4.49 -21.50
C ASN A 6 4.20 -4.00 -20.83
N GLU A 7 4.92 -3.05 -21.41
CA GLU A 7 6.14 -2.50 -20.82
C GLU A 7 5.86 -1.76 -19.51
N SER A 8 4.80 -0.94 -19.45
CA SER A 8 4.42 -0.27 -18.20
C SER A 8 3.97 -1.27 -17.11
N ARG A 9 3.33 -2.37 -17.51
CA ARG A 9 2.96 -3.45 -16.59
C ARG A 9 4.17 -4.17 -16.02
N PHE A 10 5.19 -4.43 -16.84
CA PHE A 10 6.42 -5.05 -16.36
C PHE A 10 7.20 -4.13 -15.43
N GLU A 11 7.17 -2.82 -15.68
CA GLU A 11 7.81 -1.84 -14.78
C GLU A 11 7.10 -1.79 -13.42
N THR A 12 5.76 -1.76 -13.42
CA THR A 12 4.97 -1.84 -12.19
C THR A 12 5.24 -3.15 -11.44
N LEU A 13 5.25 -4.28 -12.17
CA LEU A 13 5.54 -5.59 -11.57
C LEU A 13 6.95 -5.62 -10.97
N ARG A 14 7.94 -5.00 -11.60
CA ARG A 14 9.30 -4.87 -11.08
C ARG A 14 9.31 -4.16 -9.74
N GLN A 15 8.63 -3.01 -9.63
CA GLN A 15 8.51 -2.27 -8.38
C GLN A 15 7.82 -3.10 -7.29
N ASP A 16 6.70 -3.74 -7.62
CA ASP A 16 5.97 -4.62 -6.70
C ASP A 16 6.85 -5.77 -6.17
N LEU A 17 7.65 -6.39 -7.03
CA LEU A 17 8.57 -7.45 -6.63
C LEU A 17 9.70 -6.94 -5.73
N HIS A 18 10.26 -5.77 -6.01
CA HIS A 18 11.25 -5.15 -5.12
C HIS A 18 10.65 -4.84 -3.74
N GLU A 19 9.44 -4.33 -3.68
CA GLU A 19 8.74 -4.06 -2.42
C GLU A 19 8.41 -5.35 -1.67
N ALA A 20 7.90 -6.37 -2.37
CA ALA A 20 7.45 -7.61 -1.75
C ALA A 20 8.63 -8.49 -1.27
N TYR A 21 9.72 -8.53 -2.02
CA TYR A 21 10.80 -9.51 -1.83
C TYR A 21 12.17 -8.89 -1.55
N GLY A 22 12.35 -7.58 -1.68
CA GLY A 22 13.63 -6.90 -1.46
C GLY A 22 14.20 -7.04 -0.05
N HIS A 23 13.41 -7.53 0.91
CA HIS A 23 13.89 -7.88 2.25
C HIS A 23 14.67 -9.21 2.29
N ALA A 24 14.43 -10.11 1.34
CA ALA A 24 15.01 -11.46 1.29
C ALA A 24 15.95 -11.66 0.09
N HIS A 25 15.83 -10.84 -0.95
CA HIS A 25 16.58 -10.97 -2.19
C HIS A 25 17.22 -9.64 -2.59
N ASP A 26 18.43 -9.70 -3.15
CA ASP A 26 19.09 -8.52 -3.72
C ASP A 26 18.34 -8.01 -4.96
N ALA A 27 18.24 -6.68 -5.11
CA ALA A 27 17.53 -6.04 -6.21
C ALA A 27 17.98 -6.57 -7.59
N LYS A 28 19.29 -6.74 -7.78
CA LYS A 28 19.85 -7.27 -9.04
C LYS A 28 19.42 -8.69 -9.32
N VAL A 29 19.22 -9.50 -8.28
CA VAL A 29 18.74 -10.90 -8.43
C VAL A 29 17.27 -10.88 -8.84
N ILE A 30 16.45 -10.02 -8.24
CA ILE A 30 15.04 -9.86 -8.62
C ILE A 30 14.94 -9.42 -10.08
N ASP A 31 15.69 -8.39 -10.47
CA ASP A 31 15.68 -7.87 -11.85
C ASP A 31 16.10 -8.93 -12.87
N ALA A 32 17.22 -9.59 -12.64
CA ALA A 32 17.72 -10.61 -13.56
C ALA A 32 16.75 -11.79 -13.74
N LYS A 33 16.11 -12.22 -12.65
CA LYS A 33 15.13 -13.30 -12.70
C LYS A 33 13.83 -12.87 -13.37
N LEU A 34 13.37 -11.67 -13.10
CA LEU A 34 12.19 -11.11 -13.76
C LEU A 34 12.41 -11.02 -15.28
N ASP A 35 13.57 -10.50 -15.72
CA ASP A 35 13.90 -10.39 -17.14
C ASP A 35 13.96 -11.77 -17.81
N GLU A 36 14.53 -12.76 -17.16
CA GLU A 36 14.55 -14.15 -17.64
C GLU A 36 13.13 -14.71 -17.83
N ILE A 37 12.24 -14.48 -16.86
CA ILE A 37 10.84 -14.94 -16.91
C ILE A 37 10.07 -14.21 -18.03
N ILE A 38 10.25 -12.88 -18.14
CA ILE A 38 9.62 -12.08 -19.20
C ILE A 38 10.02 -12.61 -20.59
N GLU A 39 11.31 -12.79 -20.87
CA GLU A 39 11.78 -13.31 -22.15
C GLU A 39 11.28 -14.73 -22.44
N LYS A 40 11.25 -15.58 -21.43
CA LYS A 40 10.68 -16.93 -21.52
C LYS A 40 9.21 -16.91 -21.94
N HIS A 41 8.40 -16.03 -21.36
CA HIS A 41 6.98 -15.93 -21.69
C HIS A 41 6.75 -15.21 -23.01
N LYS A 42 7.47 -14.16 -23.32
CA LYS A 42 7.40 -13.47 -24.63
C LYS A 42 7.72 -14.42 -25.77
N SER A 43 8.72 -15.29 -25.63
CA SER A 43 9.11 -16.25 -26.68
C SER A 43 8.08 -17.34 -26.95
N LYS A 44 7.15 -17.60 -26.02
CA LYS A 44 6.15 -18.68 -26.11
C LYS A 44 4.72 -18.17 -26.25
N ALA A 45 4.50 -16.86 -26.11
CA ALA A 45 3.16 -16.32 -26.04
C ALA A 45 2.47 -16.34 -27.41
N ILE A 46 1.21 -16.79 -27.40
CA ILE A 46 0.27 -16.67 -28.51
C ILE A 46 -0.58 -15.40 -28.35
N LEU A 47 -0.76 -14.93 -27.10
CA LEU A 47 -1.53 -13.73 -26.74
C LEU A 47 -0.73 -12.88 -25.76
N ASP A 48 -0.41 -11.66 -26.16
CA ASP A 48 0.40 -10.74 -25.36
C ASP A 48 -0.30 -10.25 -24.07
N ASP A 49 -1.62 -10.18 -24.06
CA ASP A 49 -2.41 -9.64 -22.95
C ASP A 49 -2.25 -10.41 -21.62
N TYR A 50 -1.89 -11.68 -21.68
CA TYR A 50 -1.74 -12.55 -20.51
C TYR A 50 -0.31 -12.72 -20.01
N ILE A 51 0.68 -12.21 -20.73
CA ILE A 51 2.10 -12.40 -20.38
C ILE A 51 2.38 -11.85 -18.98
N ALA A 52 1.93 -10.65 -18.65
CA ALA A 52 2.16 -10.03 -17.35
C ALA A 52 1.64 -10.88 -16.18
N VAL A 53 0.47 -11.49 -16.32
CA VAL A 53 -0.12 -12.37 -15.29
C VAL A 53 0.67 -13.67 -15.12
N LEU A 54 1.16 -14.22 -16.22
CA LEU A 54 1.97 -15.46 -16.19
C LEU A 54 3.35 -15.20 -15.58
N VAL A 55 3.95 -14.06 -15.91
CA VAL A 55 5.23 -13.59 -15.35
C VAL A 55 5.10 -13.36 -13.85
N GLU A 56 4.06 -12.64 -13.41
CA GLU A 56 3.79 -12.41 -11.99
C GLU A 56 3.67 -13.73 -11.22
N ARG A 57 2.87 -14.66 -11.72
CA ARG A 57 2.69 -15.95 -11.06
C ARG A 57 3.99 -16.72 -10.93
N GLU A 58 4.77 -16.82 -12.01
CA GLU A 58 6.04 -17.54 -11.97
C GLU A 58 7.08 -16.86 -11.07
N ALA A 59 7.13 -15.52 -11.07
CA ALA A 59 7.99 -14.77 -10.17
C ALA A 59 7.61 -14.99 -8.70
N THR A 60 6.32 -14.93 -8.38
CA THR A 60 5.82 -15.20 -7.02
C THR A 60 6.14 -16.61 -6.55
N GLU A 61 5.98 -17.61 -7.41
CA GLU A 61 6.36 -19.00 -7.11
C GLU A 61 7.88 -19.14 -6.88
N LEU A 62 8.70 -18.41 -7.62
CA LEU A 62 10.16 -18.46 -7.54
C LEU A 62 10.69 -17.81 -6.25
N PHE A 63 10.18 -16.63 -5.90
CA PHE A 63 10.67 -15.86 -4.75
C PHE A 63 10.09 -16.32 -3.40
N GLY A 64 8.99 -17.06 -3.40
CA GLY A 64 8.39 -17.67 -2.21
C GLY A 64 7.51 -16.71 -1.41
N ALA A 65 7.64 -16.72 -0.07
CA ALA A 65 6.79 -15.91 0.80
C ALA A 65 7.09 -14.41 0.66
N HIS A 66 6.07 -13.64 0.27
CA HIS A 66 6.15 -12.18 0.18
C HIS A 66 5.75 -11.52 1.51
N ARG A 67 6.12 -10.25 1.64
CA ARG A 67 5.58 -9.41 2.73
C ARG A 67 4.08 -9.19 2.53
N VAL A 68 3.34 -9.19 3.63
CA VAL A 68 1.90 -8.87 3.59
C VAL A 68 1.71 -7.49 2.95
N HIS A 69 0.82 -7.39 1.99
CA HIS A 69 0.49 -6.15 1.29
C HIS A 69 -0.88 -5.64 1.76
N VAL A 70 -0.90 -4.46 2.34
CA VAL A 70 -2.10 -3.74 2.81
C VAL A 70 -2.33 -2.52 1.93
N ARG A 71 -3.54 -2.37 1.40
CA ARG A 71 -3.97 -1.18 0.66
C ARG A 71 -5.07 -0.47 1.42
N PHE A 72 -4.89 0.84 1.64
CA PHE A 72 -5.95 1.71 2.12
C PHE A 72 -6.64 2.40 0.94
N ALA A 73 -7.98 2.42 0.94
CA ALA A 73 -8.77 3.02 -0.12
C ALA A 73 -9.81 3.97 0.46
N ALA A 74 -9.92 5.16 -0.10
CA ALA A 74 -10.95 6.14 0.24
C ALA A 74 -11.63 6.70 -1.01
N GLY A 75 -12.81 7.30 -0.85
CA GLY A 75 -13.52 7.98 -1.92
C GLY A 75 -12.84 9.30 -2.30
N LEU A 76 -12.91 10.28 -1.43
CA LEU A 76 -12.44 11.64 -1.67
C LEU A 76 -11.27 12.05 -0.75
N ASN A 77 -11.17 11.44 0.42
CA ASN A 77 -10.29 11.91 1.49
C ASN A 77 -8.87 11.36 1.39
N THR A 78 -8.02 12.10 0.68
CA THR A 78 -6.57 11.79 0.51
C THR A 78 -5.84 11.79 1.86
N ASP A 79 -6.18 12.70 2.76
CA ASP A 79 -5.50 12.86 4.04
C ASP A 79 -5.69 11.67 4.97
N LEU A 80 -6.87 11.06 4.91
CA LEU A 80 -7.20 9.89 5.69
C LEU A 80 -6.36 8.68 5.24
N VAL A 81 -6.21 8.49 3.93
CA VAL A 81 -5.35 7.44 3.35
C VAL A 81 -3.90 7.69 3.71
N THR A 82 -3.43 8.93 3.57
CA THR A 82 -2.07 9.33 3.93
C THR A 82 -1.79 9.07 5.41
N ALA A 83 -2.75 9.41 6.30
CA ALA A 83 -2.64 9.15 7.73
C ALA A 83 -2.55 7.65 8.04
N ALA A 84 -3.42 6.83 7.44
CA ALA A 84 -3.41 5.39 7.61
C ALA A 84 -2.07 4.77 7.19
N ILE A 85 -1.53 5.19 6.04
CA ILE A 85 -0.21 4.76 5.56
C ILE A 85 0.90 5.20 6.52
N ALA A 86 0.91 6.46 6.94
CA ALA A 86 1.95 7.00 7.83
C ALA A 86 1.98 6.28 9.18
N LEU A 87 0.80 6.07 9.79
CA LEU A 87 0.66 5.34 11.05
C LEU A 87 1.07 3.87 10.91
N THR A 88 0.68 3.24 9.79
CA THR A 88 1.08 1.85 9.52
C THR A 88 2.59 1.73 9.39
N LYS A 89 3.25 2.61 8.64
CA LYS A 89 4.71 2.64 8.48
C LYS A 89 5.42 2.94 9.81
N LYS A 90 4.87 3.83 10.64
CA LYS A 90 5.39 4.11 11.99
C LYS A 90 5.48 2.84 12.84
N HIS A 91 4.43 2.05 12.84
CA HIS A 91 4.32 0.88 13.72
C HIS A 91 4.84 -0.42 13.13
N ALA A 92 4.78 -0.59 11.82
CA ALA A 92 5.21 -1.82 11.16
C ALA A 92 6.61 -1.72 10.53
N GLY A 93 7.12 -0.51 10.26
CA GLY A 93 8.36 -0.36 9.49
C GLY A 93 8.28 -1.10 8.15
N ASP A 94 9.29 -1.93 7.90
CA ASP A 94 9.38 -2.74 6.68
C ASP A 94 8.77 -4.15 6.82
N ALA A 95 8.00 -4.42 7.89
CA ALA A 95 7.39 -5.74 8.10
C ALA A 95 6.26 -6.04 7.10
N LEU A 96 5.68 -5.01 6.48
CA LEU A 96 4.67 -5.14 5.43
C LEU A 96 4.86 -4.09 4.33
N VAL A 97 4.21 -4.32 3.19
CA VAL A 97 4.04 -3.34 2.13
C VAL A 97 2.74 -2.59 2.36
N VAL A 98 2.75 -1.26 2.30
CA VAL A 98 1.55 -0.45 2.45
C VAL A 98 1.49 0.62 1.37
N ASN A 99 0.36 0.69 0.69
CA ASN A 99 0.03 1.74 -0.26
C ASN A 99 -1.42 2.21 -0.07
N GLY A 100 -1.83 3.18 -0.87
CA GLY A 100 -3.18 3.70 -0.81
C GLY A 100 -3.68 4.22 -2.14
N THR A 101 -4.99 4.31 -2.26
CA THR A 101 -5.68 4.81 -3.44
C THR A 101 -6.83 5.73 -3.02
N VAL A 102 -7.09 6.74 -3.84
CA VAL A 102 -8.22 7.66 -3.69
C VAL A 102 -8.92 7.76 -5.04
N SER A 103 -10.22 7.49 -5.07
CA SER A 103 -10.98 7.45 -6.32
C SER A 103 -11.13 8.82 -6.97
N HIS A 104 -11.28 9.87 -6.16
CA HIS A 104 -11.45 11.25 -6.61
C HIS A 104 -10.69 12.17 -5.65
N PRO A 105 -9.38 12.37 -5.86
CA PRO A 105 -8.59 13.21 -4.95
C PRO A 105 -9.13 14.65 -4.99
N GLU A 106 -9.47 15.16 -3.82
CA GLU A 106 -9.79 16.59 -3.65
C GLU A 106 -8.51 17.41 -3.72
N ASN A 107 -8.61 18.63 -4.27
CA ASN A 107 -7.49 19.55 -4.31
C ASN A 107 -6.97 19.86 -2.91
N GLU A 108 -5.67 19.85 -2.74
CA GLU A 108 -4.96 20.06 -1.49
C GLU A 108 -5.36 21.43 -0.86
N THR A 109 -6.22 21.38 0.15
CA THR A 109 -6.38 22.44 1.13
C THR A 109 -5.51 22.07 2.34
N GLU A 110 -4.98 23.04 3.08
CA GLU A 110 -4.27 22.79 4.33
C GLU A 110 -5.15 21.97 5.27
N SER A 111 -4.77 20.73 5.47
CA SER A 111 -5.58 19.73 6.15
C SER A 111 -5.27 19.73 7.65
N HIS A 112 -6.29 19.69 8.47
CA HIS A 112 -6.16 19.46 9.91
C HIS A 112 -5.41 18.15 10.20
N MET A 113 -5.62 17.11 9.39
CA MET A 113 -4.95 15.84 9.56
C MET A 113 -3.44 15.92 9.33
N ALA A 114 -3.00 16.64 8.31
CA ALA A 114 -1.57 16.85 8.07
C ALA A 114 -0.89 17.56 9.25
N TYR A 115 -1.57 18.53 9.87
CA TYR A 115 -1.08 19.21 11.06
C TYR A 115 -0.99 18.26 12.26
N VAL A 116 -2.04 17.47 12.53
CA VAL A 116 -2.08 16.49 13.63
C VAL A 116 -1.01 15.40 13.46
N LEU A 117 -0.76 14.95 12.25
CA LEU A 117 0.33 14.01 11.97
C LEU A 117 1.70 14.64 12.23
N GLY A 118 1.87 15.92 11.88
CA GLY A 118 3.07 16.70 12.20
C GLY A 118 3.32 16.82 13.71
N GLU A 119 2.28 17.03 14.54
CA GLU A 119 2.36 17.01 16.01
C GLU A 119 2.90 15.65 16.53
N ARG A 120 2.65 14.57 15.80
CA ARG A 120 3.09 13.19 16.12
C ARG A 120 4.45 12.83 15.51
N GLY A 121 5.14 13.80 14.88
CA GLY A 121 6.41 13.58 14.20
C GLY A 121 6.29 12.78 12.91
N LEU A 122 5.08 12.69 12.34
CA LEU A 122 4.81 12.00 11.08
C LEU A 122 4.73 13.03 9.95
N ASP A 123 5.51 12.81 8.89
CA ASP A 123 5.42 13.66 7.70
C ASP A 123 4.35 13.13 6.75
N ALA A 124 3.26 13.88 6.63
CA ALA A 124 2.18 13.60 5.71
C ALA A 124 2.31 14.37 4.38
N ARG A 125 3.23 15.33 4.31
CA ARG A 125 3.40 16.19 3.13
C ARG A 125 4.18 15.47 2.05
N GLY A 126 3.69 15.55 0.80
CA GLY A 126 4.39 15.03 -0.37
C GLY A 126 4.30 13.51 -0.57
N ARG A 127 3.48 12.80 0.19
CA ARG A 127 3.19 11.39 -0.10
C ARG A 127 2.09 11.33 -1.15
N HIS A 128 2.47 10.98 -2.36
CA HIS A 128 1.48 10.65 -3.38
C HIS A 128 0.70 9.43 -2.94
N VAL A 129 -0.62 9.61 -2.81
CA VAL A 129 -1.56 8.51 -2.82
C VAL A 129 -1.74 8.21 -4.29
N GLU A 130 -0.94 7.29 -4.78
CA GLU A 130 -0.99 6.91 -6.19
C GLU A 130 -2.23 6.07 -6.46
N ASP A 131 -2.93 6.39 -7.54
CA ASP A 131 -3.89 5.48 -8.17
C ASP A 131 -3.09 4.36 -8.87
N VAL A 132 -2.28 3.66 -8.09
CA VAL A 132 -1.48 2.55 -8.61
C VAL A 132 -2.36 1.31 -8.56
N ARG A 133 -2.94 1.00 -9.69
CA ARG A 133 -3.41 -0.36 -9.96
C ARG A 133 -2.20 -1.25 -10.09
N THR A 134 -1.73 -1.77 -8.98
CA THR A 134 -0.67 -2.76 -8.94
C THR A 134 -1.12 -4.01 -9.69
N VAL A 135 -0.20 -4.67 -10.36
CA VAL A 135 -0.50 -5.95 -11.03
C VAL A 135 -0.84 -7.00 -9.99
N SER A 136 -0.23 -6.93 -8.81
CA SER A 136 -0.49 -7.86 -7.72
C SER A 136 -1.69 -7.44 -6.86
N MET A 137 -2.57 -8.41 -6.60
CA MET A 137 -3.71 -8.23 -5.72
C MET A 137 -3.22 -8.08 -4.27
N PRO A 138 -3.60 -7.01 -3.54
CA PRO A 138 -3.24 -6.85 -2.15
C PRO A 138 -3.82 -7.97 -1.29
N ASP A 139 -3.11 -8.35 -0.23
CA ASP A 139 -3.61 -9.32 0.75
C ASP A 139 -4.79 -8.75 1.54
N TYR A 140 -4.71 -7.44 1.86
CA TYR A 140 -5.77 -6.72 2.56
C TYR A 140 -6.11 -5.42 1.85
N ILE A 141 -7.42 -5.17 1.67
CA ILE A 141 -7.93 -3.84 1.34
C ILE A 141 -8.72 -3.31 2.53
N VAL A 142 -8.41 -2.10 2.96
CA VAL A 142 -9.10 -1.39 4.02
C VAL A 142 -9.79 -0.18 3.43
N TYR A 143 -11.10 -0.23 3.31
CA TYR A 143 -11.90 0.92 2.89
C TYR A 143 -12.12 1.87 4.07
N LEU A 144 -11.71 3.13 3.89
CA LEU A 144 -11.81 4.19 4.89
C LEU A 144 -13.04 5.05 4.60
N GLY A 145 -14.01 4.98 5.52
CA GLY A 145 -15.31 5.65 5.35
C GLY A 145 -16.36 4.76 4.67
N ALA A 146 -17.61 5.22 4.74
CA ALA A 146 -18.75 4.49 4.18
C ALA A 146 -18.91 4.72 2.67
N ASP A 147 -18.38 5.81 2.16
CA ASP A 147 -18.46 6.34 0.80
C ASP A 147 -17.33 5.87 -0.11
N ALA A 148 -16.35 5.16 0.43
CA ALA A 148 -15.26 4.60 -0.37
C ALA A 148 -15.81 3.62 -1.43
N PRO A 149 -15.53 3.81 -2.73
CA PRO A 149 -15.89 2.86 -3.77
C PRO A 149 -15.29 1.49 -3.48
N ARG A 150 -16.10 0.44 -3.59
CA ARG A 150 -15.69 -0.94 -3.30
C ARG A 150 -15.49 -1.72 -4.59
N ASP A 151 -14.71 -1.18 -5.47
CA ASP A 151 -14.48 -1.68 -6.82
C ASP A 151 -13.14 -2.42 -6.98
N GLU A 152 -12.29 -2.38 -5.94
CA GLU A 152 -11.02 -3.08 -5.97
C GLU A 152 -11.13 -4.53 -5.46
N ALA A 153 -10.36 -5.42 -6.08
CA ALA A 153 -10.25 -6.81 -5.65
C ALA A 153 -9.06 -6.97 -4.68
N GLY A 154 -9.30 -7.67 -3.58
CA GLY A 154 -8.28 -8.06 -2.60
C GLY A 154 -8.57 -9.43 -2.04
N LYS A 155 -7.60 -10.08 -1.43
CA LYS A 155 -7.79 -11.42 -0.81
C LYS A 155 -8.69 -11.33 0.42
N ASP A 156 -8.55 -10.26 1.21
CA ASP A 156 -9.45 -9.94 2.33
C ASP A 156 -9.84 -8.46 2.30
N ILE A 157 -11.08 -8.15 2.65
CA ILE A 157 -11.63 -6.79 2.61
C ILE A 157 -12.11 -6.40 4.00
N LYS A 158 -11.68 -5.23 4.46
CA LYS A 158 -12.13 -4.60 5.70
C LYS A 158 -12.75 -3.24 5.39
N ILE A 159 -13.72 -2.87 6.20
CA ILE A 159 -14.36 -1.55 6.12
C ILE A 159 -14.20 -0.91 7.49
N TRP A 160 -13.53 0.24 7.52
CA TRP A 160 -13.45 1.05 8.72
C TRP A 160 -14.44 2.20 8.59
N PRO A 161 -15.57 2.15 9.32
CA PRO A 161 -16.49 3.27 9.36
C PRO A 161 -15.81 4.42 10.10
N ILE A 162 -15.48 5.46 9.37
CA ILE A 162 -14.77 6.64 9.88
C ILE A 162 -15.70 7.82 9.74
N ALA A 163 -15.89 8.56 10.83
CA ALA A 163 -16.68 9.79 10.85
C ALA A 163 -15.86 10.94 10.26
N HIS A 164 -16.56 11.91 9.69
CA HIS A 164 -15.94 13.16 9.25
C HIS A 164 -15.56 14.00 10.46
N ALA A 165 -14.38 14.62 10.42
CA ALA A 165 -13.89 15.54 11.45
C ALA A 165 -13.94 16.98 10.94
N GLU A 166 -14.63 17.87 11.66
CA GLU A 166 -14.82 19.27 11.28
C GLU A 166 -13.91 20.22 12.06
N SER A 167 -13.30 19.75 13.14
CA SER A 167 -12.42 20.54 14.00
C SER A 167 -11.10 19.86 14.25
N MET A 168 -10.10 20.63 14.69
CA MET A 168 -8.78 20.11 15.09
C MET A 168 -8.87 19.08 16.21
N GLU A 169 -9.79 19.26 17.18
CA GLU A 169 -9.98 18.34 18.29
C GLU A 169 -10.53 17.00 17.79
N GLN A 170 -11.58 17.05 16.97
CA GLN A 170 -12.13 15.85 16.33
C GLN A 170 -11.12 15.17 15.42
N THR A 171 -10.24 15.93 14.77
CA THR A 171 -9.17 15.34 13.93
C THR A 171 -8.11 14.62 14.78
N ARG A 172 -7.80 15.12 15.98
CA ARG A 172 -6.92 14.40 16.92
C ARG A 172 -7.54 13.09 17.41
N GLU A 173 -8.83 13.13 17.79
CA GLU A 173 -9.57 11.93 18.17
C GLU A 173 -9.66 10.93 17.02
N LEU A 174 -9.88 11.40 15.81
CA LEU A 174 -9.90 10.57 14.61
C LEU A 174 -8.53 9.92 14.35
N ALA A 175 -7.44 10.67 14.54
CA ALA A 175 -6.10 10.13 14.38
C ALA A 175 -5.78 9.07 15.46
N ASP A 176 -6.28 9.24 16.70
CA ASP A 176 -6.16 8.23 17.76
C ASP A 176 -6.95 6.96 17.43
N ASP A 177 -8.20 7.09 16.96
CA ASP A 177 -9.01 5.95 16.52
C ASP A 177 -8.36 5.22 15.34
N LEU A 178 -7.82 5.96 14.36
CA LEU A 178 -7.14 5.39 13.22
C LEU A 178 -5.87 4.63 13.64
N GLU A 179 -5.07 5.20 14.57
CA GLU A 179 -3.89 4.54 15.11
C GLU A 179 -4.25 3.25 15.86
N ALA A 180 -5.31 3.27 16.66
CA ALA A 180 -5.81 2.08 17.36
C ALA A 180 -6.25 0.97 16.39
N ARG A 181 -6.92 1.33 15.29
CA ARG A 181 -7.32 0.38 14.24
C ARG A 181 -6.12 -0.20 13.50
N VAL A 182 -5.11 0.62 13.20
CA VAL A 182 -3.85 0.16 12.61
C VAL A 182 -3.16 -0.85 13.53
N LEU A 183 -3.01 -0.53 14.81
CA LEU A 183 -2.41 -1.44 15.79
C LEU A 183 -3.17 -2.77 15.91
N TYR A 184 -4.50 -2.71 15.92
CA TYR A 184 -5.33 -3.91 15.92
C TYR A 184 -5.12 -4.75 14.65
N MET A 185 -5.07 -4.10 13.49
CA MET A 185 -4.81 -4.77 12.21
C MET A 185 -3.44 -5.45 12.22
N LEU A 186 -2.38 -4.76 12.63
CA LEU A 186 -1.04 -5.32 12.71
C LEU A 186 -0.99 -6.54 13.64
N ASN A 187 -1.65 -6.48 14.79
CA ASN A 187 -1.77 -7.63 15.70
C ASN A 187 -2.47 -8.82 15.03
N LYS A 188 -3.55 -8.58 14.27
CA LYS A 188 -4.25 -9.63 13.51
C LYS A 188 -3.39 -10.24 12.40
N LEU A 189 -2.48 -9.47 11.83
CA LEU A 189 -1.51 -9.94 10.83
C LEU A 189 -0.29 -10.64 11.46
N GLY A 190 -0.22 -10.72 12.79
CA GLY A 190 0.93 -11.30 13.51
C GLY A 190 2.18 -10.40 13.48
N ILE A 191 2.01 -9.12 13.14
CA ILE A 191 3.09 -8.14 13.10
C ILE A 191 3.16 -7.45 14.46
N THR A 192 4.31 -7.59 15.13
CA THR A 192 4.55 -6.90 16.41
C THR A 192 4.84 -5.42 16.12
N PRO A 193 4.02 -4.48 16.63
CA PRO A 193 4.28 -3.07 16.44
C PRO A 193 5.63 -2.65 17.01
N GLN A 194 6.35 -1.81 16.26
CA GLN A 194 7.57 -1.18 16.77
C GLN A 194 7.16 -0.19 17.87
N THR A 195 7.52 -0.50 19.10
CA THR A 195 7.40 0.44 20.21
C THR A 195 8.52 1.46 20.05
N GLU A 196 8.20 2.76 20.08
CA GLU A 196 9.23 3.78 20.18
C GLU A 196 10.13 3.47 21.38
N GLN A 197 11.37 3.08 21.10
CA GLN A 197 12.39 3.09 22.13
C GLN A 197 12.62 4.57 22.47
N VAL A 198 11.95 5.02 23.53
CA VAL A 198 12.28 6.27 24.19
C VAL A 198 13.77 6.17 24.51
N LYS A 199 14.62 6.82 23.70
CA LYS A 199 16.02 7.05 24.07
C LYS A 199 15.99 7.95 25.31
N LEU A 200 15.96 7.32 26.47
CA LEU A 200 16.42 7.94 27.70
C LEU A 200 17.91 8.24 27.50
N THR A 201 18.20 9.41 26.97
CA THR A 201 19.52 10.02 27.10
C THR A 201 19.66 10.42 28.54
N ALA A 202 20.42 9.62 29.28
CA ALA A 202 20.97 9.95 30.58
C ALA A 202 22.08 11.02 30.43
#